data_787ba450cdcd7b8ca078db59b2938547
#
_entry.id   787ba450cdcd7b8ca078db59b2938547
#
_cell.length_a   1.000
_cell.length_b   1.000
_cell.length_c   1.000
_cell.angle_alpha   90.00
_cell.angle_beta   90.00
_cell.angle_gamma   90.00
#
_symmetry.space_group_name_H-M   'P 1'
#
loop_
_entity.id
_entity.type
_entity.pdbx_description
1 polymer ?
#
loop_
_entity_poly.entity_id
_entity_poly.type
_entity_poly.pdbx_seq_one_letter_code
_entity_poly.pdbx_strand_id
1 'polypeptide(L)'
;MPTATQQVFEFRGVDSLYVAEVTQDDANGYVCGTPMYLAPVAEVGKTTDSSSEAHYYDNKAMIVINSESADTITITMAPPELAKLAQIIGKSFDATTGMMVDSPRQNKYFALMYRTKGTDGKYRYVSRLKGQFTIPDETSATENDGTDANNSSVTYTGIYTEHEFTKGSYNGVSWEKSGVKGIVVDTRYGLANVSSFFSQVQTPDTISGGTVTGIAVVPSTLALTVGDAEQLEAVLYPSGVVGTVTWTTSSDSVADVDDSGIVEAIGTGTATITATSNGKTDTCTVTVSAAPSP
;
A
#
# COMPACT_ATOMS: atom_id res chain seq x y z
N MET A 1 -17.51 -21.60 12.20
CA MET A 1 -16.71 -20.46 11.72
C MET A 1 -17.04 -19.27 12.61
N PRO A 2 -16.09 -18.61 13.27
CA PRO A 2 -16.39 -17.38 13.98
C PRO A 2 -16.84 -16.36 12.95
N THR A 3 -18.01 -15.78 13.13
CA THR A 3 -18.50 -14.65 12.37
C THR A 3 -17.51 -13.51 12.57
N ALA A 4 -16.80 -13.13 11.51
CA ALA A 4 -15.96 -11.94 11.54
C ALA A 4 -16.87 -10.75 11.85
N THR A 5 -16.75 -10.20 13.05
CA THR A 5 -17.42 -8.98 13.42
C THR A 5 -16.86 -7.88 12.53
N GLN A 6 -17.64 -7.41 11.58
CA GLN A 6 -17.25 -6.30 10.72
C GLN A 6 -17.00 -5.08 11.62
N GLN A 7 -15.75 -4.70 11.80
CA GLN A 7 -15.42 -3.48 12.54
C GLN A 7 -15.89 -2.28 11.72
N VAL A 8 -16.81 -1.53 12.28
CA VAL A 8 -17.21 -0.23 11.73
C VAL A 8 -16.15 0.80 12.10
N PHE A 9 -15.61 1.49 11.12
CA PHE A 9 -14.65 2.58 11.30
C PHE A 9 -14.97 3.71 10.32
N GLU A 10 -14.56 4.91 10.67
CA GLU A 10 -14.67 6.09 9.85
C GLU A 10 -13.29 6.71 9.67
N PHE A 11 -13.06 7.38 8.53
CA PHE A 11 -11.88 8.20 8.37
C PHE A 11 -12.11 9.58 8.96
N ARG A 12 -11.20 10.00 9.85
CA ARG A 12 -11.21 11.31 10.49
C ARG A 12 -9.86 11.97 10.31
N GLY A 13 -9.81 12.92 9.42
CA GLY A 13 -8.61 13.69 9.18
C GLY A 13 -7.75 13.17 8.04
N VAL A 14 -7.09 14.11 7.41
CA VAL A 14 -6.10 13.92 6.36
C VAL A 14 -4.86 14.71 6.76
N ASP A 15 -3.68 14.16 6.49
CA ASP A 15 -2.39 14.81 6.75
C ASP A 15 -1.33 14.39 5.75
N SER A 16 -0.12 14.94 5.89
CA SER A 16 1.08 14.53 5.14
C SER A 16 0.88 14.67 3.62
N LEU A 17 0.53 15.88 3.18
CA LEU A 17 0.39 16.20 1.77
C LEU A 17 1.75 16.41 1.12
N TYR A 18 2.16 15.49 0.27
CA TYR A 18 3.42 15.52 -0.48
C TYR A 18 3.17 15.46 -1.98
N VAL A 19 4.05 16.08 -2.73
CA VAL A 19 4.07 16.03 -4.19
C VAL A 19 5.47 15.75 -4.71
N ALA A 20 5.57 15.09 -5.86
CA ALA A 20 6.84 14.86 -6.56
C ALA A 20 6.64 15.06 -8.06
N GLU A 21 7.57 15.74 -8.72
CA GLU A 21 7.54 15.89 -10.18
C GLU A 21 7.78 14.54 -10.85
N VAL A 22 6.93 14.16 -11.80
CA VAL A 22 7.13 12.97 -12.64
C VAL A 22 8.11 13.35 -13.74
N THR A 23 9.30 12.77 -13.71
CA THR A 23 10.39 13.09 -14.66
C THR A 23 10.46 12.12 -15.82
N GLN A 24 9.92 10.91 -15.65
CA GLN A 24 9.77 9.91 -16.69
C GLN A 24 8.51 9.09 -16.46
N ASP A 25 7.74 8.85 -17.53
CA ASP A 25 6.61 7.94 -17.54
C ASP A 25 6.41 7.45 -18.97
N ASP A 26 7.01 6.32 -19.30
CA ASP A 26 7.00 5.69 -20.61
C ASP A 26 7.15 4.17 -20.50
N ALA A 27 7.24 3.48 -21.62
CA ALA A 27 7.41 2.02 -21.65
C ALA A 27 8.70 1.53 -20.94
N ASN A 28 9.72 2.39 -20.78
CA ASN A 28 10.99 2.02 -20.16
C ASN A 28 11.02 2.22 -18.65
N GLY A 29 10.11 3.05 -18.11
CA GLY A 29 10.04 3.25 -16.67
C GLY A 29 9.15 4.39 -16.21
N TYR A 30 8.97 4.42 -14.90
CA TYR A 30 8.30 5.49 -14.17
C TYR A 30 9.26 6.04 -13.12
N VAL A 31 9.62 7.32 -13.22
CA VAL A 31 10.56 7.97 -12.31
C VAL A 31 9.99 9.30 -11.83
N CYS A 32 10.11 9.54 -10.53
CA CYS A 32 9.74 10.80 -9.89
C CYS A 32 10.96 11.44 -9.22
N GLY A 33 10.94 12.75 -9.12
CA GLY A 33 11.83 13.51 -8.26
C GLY A 33 11.57 13.23 -6.78
N THR A 34 12.40 13.82 -5.91
CA THR A 34 12.23 13.70 -4.45
C THR A 34 10.91 14.33 -4.01
N PRO A 35 10.08 13.61 -3.24
CA PRO A 35 8.85 14.16 -2.71
C PRO A 35 9.10 15.39 -1.82
N MET A 36 8.33 16.44 -2.02
CA MET A 36 8.31 17.62 -1.17
C MET A 36 7.01 17.73 -0.41
N TYR A 37 7.08 18.09 0.86
CA TYR A 37 5.91 18.46 1.65
C TYR A 37 5.33 19.77 1.11
N LEU A 38 4.05 19.76 0.71
CA LEU A 38 3.44 20.90 0.07
C LEU A 38 2.94 21.92 1.09
N ALA A 39 1.97 21.55 1.91
CA ALA A 39 1.39 22.41 2.95
C ALA A 39 0.56 21.57 3.93
N PRO A 40 0.19 22.15 5.11
CA PRO A 40 -0.83 21.55 5.98
C PRO A 40 -2.16 21.45 5.22
N VAL A 41 -2.74 20.26 5.16
CA VAL A 41 -3.97 19.96 4.42
C VAL A 41 -5.16 19.94 5.37
N ALA A 42 -6.26 20.58 4.95
CA ALA A 42 -7.53 20.57 5.66
C ALA A 42 -8.49 19.51 5.10
N GLU A 43 -8.54 19.37 3.77
CA GLU A 43 -9.46 18.46 3.10
C GLU A 43 -8.88 17.97 1.76
N VAL A 44 -9.18 16.71 1.42
CA VAL A 44 -8.93 16.13 0.10
C VAL A 44 -10.19 15.41 -0.34
N GLY A 45 -10.84 15.94 -1.37
CA GLY A 45 -11.99 15.31 -2.02
C GLY A 45 -11.61 14.70 -3.36
N LYS A 46 -12.08 13.50 -3.67
CA LYS A 46 -11.85 12.84 -4.95
C LYS A 46 -13.17 12.50 -5.62
N THR A 47 -13.30 12.86 -6.88
CA THR A 47 -14.34 12.38 -7.78
C THR A 47 -13.71 11.70 -8.99
N THR A 48 -14.39 10.70 -9.54
CA THR A 48 -13.98 10.01 -10.75
C THR A 48 -15.16 10.05 -11.72
N ASP A 49 -14.95 10.60 -12.89
CA ASP A 49 -15.97 10.59 -13.92
C ASP A 49 -16.02 9.18 -14.51
N SER A 50 -17.18 8.53 -14.38
CA SER A 50 -17.43 7.21 -14.95
C SER A 50 -18.75 7.23 -15.71
N SER A 51 -18.81 6.53 -16.82
CA SER A 51 -20.05 6.30 -17.55
C SER A 51 -20.33 4.81 -17.68
N SER A 52 -21.60 4.47 -17.69
CA SER A 52 -22.09 3.11 -17.90
C SER A 52 -23.17 3.16 -18.96
N GLU A 53 -22.94 2.50 -20.09
CA GLU A 53 -23.88 2.46 -21.20
C GLU A 53 -24.34 1.03 -21.44
N ALA A 54 -25.67 0.83 -21.44
CA ALA A 54 -26.27 -0.47 -21.70
C ALA A 54 -26.66 -0.57 -23.17
N HIS A 55 -26.19 -1.62 -23.84
CA HIS A 55 -26.57 -1.96 -25.19
C HIS A 55 -27.64 -3.04 -25.17
N TYR A 56 -28.74 -2.78 -25.93
CA TYR A 56 -29.92 -3.62 -25.95
C TYR A 56 -29.96 -4.45 -27.24
N TYR A 57 -30.21 -5.75 -27.11
CA TYR A 57 -30.51 -6.69 -28.16
C TYR A 57 -31.78 -7.46 -27.80
N ASP A 58 -32.66 -7.70 -28.74
CA ASP A 58 -33.95 -8.35 -28.51
C ASP A 58 -34.76 -7.76 -27.35
N ASN A 59 -34.75 -6.43 -27.23
CA ASN A 59 -35.39 -5.66 -26.15
C ASN A 59 -34.88 -5.99 -24.73
N LYS A 60 -33.67 -6.55 -24.60
CA LYS A 60 -33.01 -6.82 -23.32
C LYS A 60 -31.62 -6.18 -23.31
N ALA A 61 -31.22 -5.62 -22.16
CA ALA A 61 -29.85 -5.20 -21.94
C ALA A 61 -28.95 -6.44 -21.90
N MET A 62 -28.08 -6.60 -22.90
CA MET A 62 -27.18 -7.75 -23.01
C MET A 62 -25.71 -7.40 -22.73
N ILE A 63 -25.31 -6.15 -22.98
CA ILE A 63 -23.94 -5.69 -22.76
C ILE A 63 -24.02 -4.37 -22.01
N VAL A 64 -23.18 -4.22 -20.99
CA VAL A 64 -22.96 -2.94 -20.29
C VAL A 64 -21.48 -2.57 -20.45
N ILE A 65 -21.23 -1.43 -21.09
CA ILE A 65 -19.90 -0.89 -21.26
C ILE A 65 -19.68 0.18 -20.18
N ASN A 66 -18.68 -0.04 -19.33
CA ASN A 66 -18.26 0.91 -18.33
C ASN A 66 -16.99 1.60 -18.80
N SER A 67 -16.93 2.92 -18.71
CA SER A 67 -15.72 3.69 -18.93
C SER A 67 -15.39 4.54 -17.71
N GLU A 68 -14.12 4.70 -17.43
CA GLU A 68 -13.58 5.51 -16.35
C GLU A 68 -12.57 6.50 -16.92
N SER A 69 -12.76 7.79 -16.64
CA SER A 69 -11.89 8.87 -17.10
C SER A 69 -10.95 9.36 -15.99
N ALA A 70 -10.45 10.59 -16.10
CA ALA A 70 -9.57 11.21 -15.14
C ALA A 70 -10.19 11.32 -13.73
N ASP A 71 -9.34 11.29 -12.71
CA ASP A 71 -9.74 11.62 -11.34
C ASP A 71 -9.61 13.12 -11.12
N THR A 72 -10.65 13.76 -10.60
CA THR A 72 -10.59 15.14 -10.13
C THR A 72 -10.44 15.15 -8.62
N ILE A 73 -9.35 15.73 -8.12
CA ILE A 73 -9.03 15.77 -6.69
C ILE A 73 -8.94 17.22 -6.27
N THR A 74 -9.87 17.66 -5.43
CA THR A 74 -9.88 18.99 -4.83
C THR A 74 -9.15 18.93 -3.49
N ILE A 75 -8.20 19.81 -3.30
CA ILE A 75 -7.34 19.86 -2.10
C ILE A 75 -7.50 21.24 -1.47
N THR A 76 -8.01 21.27 -0.23
CA THR A 76 -8.05 22.47 0.60
C THR A 76 -6.91 22.41 1.61
N MET A 77 -6.04 23.40 1.61
CA MET A 77 -4.83 23.44 2.43
C MET A 77 -4.50 24.87 2.89
N ALA A 78 -3.63 24.98 3.88
CA ALA A 78 -3.01 26.25 4.19
C ALA A 78 -2.23 26.76 2.96
N PRO A 79 -2.13 28.08 2.73
CA PRO A 79 -1.37 28.60 1.59
C PRO A 79 0.04 28.02 1.55
N PRO A 80 0.45 27.37 0.46
CA PRO A 80 1.79 26.84 0.34
C PRO A 80 2.81 27.98 0.15
N GLU A 81 4.07 27.70 0.43
CA GLU A 81 5.16 28.61 0.09
C GLU A 81 5.12 28.94 -1.42
N LEU A 82 5.36 30.23 -1.76
CA LEU A 82 5.24 30.71 -3.14
C LEU A 82 6.11 29.93 -4.14
N ALA A 83 7.30 29.48 -3.71
CA ALA A 83 8.18 28.64 -4.52
C ALA A 83 7.56 27.30 -4.85
N LYS A 84 6.92 26.64 -3.87
CA LYS A 84 6.24 25.35 -4.05
C LYS A 84 4.99 25.50 -4.91
N LEU A 85 4.23 26.59 -4.69
CA LEU A 85 3.09 26.92 -5.52
C LEU A 85 3.52 27.09 -6.98
N ALA A 86 4.54 27.94 -7.24
CA ALA A 86 5.08 28.14 -8.58
C ALA A 86 5.48 26.82 -9.26
N GLN A 87 6.14 25.93 -8.51
CA GLN A 87 6.57 24.63 -9.03
C GLN A 87 5.39 23.75 -9.47
N ILE A 88 4.35 23.61 -8.63
CA ILE A 88 3.22 22.72 -8.95
C ILE A 88 2.32 23.28 -10.07
N ILE A 89 2.22 24.60 -10.20
CA ILE A 89 1.45 25.23 -11.29
C ILE A 89 2.28 25.50 -12.55
N GLY A 90 3.59 25.15 -12.53
CA GLY A 90 4.48 25.30 -13.67
C GLY A 90 4.88 26.74 -14.01
N LYS A 91 4.95 27.61 -13.02
CA LYS A 91 5.43 29.01 -13.15
C LYS A 91 6.90 29.14 -12.75
N SER A 92 7.54 30.22 -13.14
CA SER A 92 8.93 30.51 -12.78
C SER A 92 9.00 31.21 -11.42
N PHE A 93 9.96 30.78 -10.59
CA PHE A 93 10.25 31.40 -9.31
C PHE A 93 11.71 31.81 -9.23
N ASP A 94 11.98 33.05 -8.83
CA ASP A 94 13.32 33.57 -8.57
C ASP A 94 13.63 33.50 -7.07
N ALA A 95 14.50 32.59 -6.68
CA ALA A 95 14.88 32.39 -5.30
C ALA A 95 15.69 33.57 -4.71
N THR A 96 16.28 34.44 -5.55
CA THR A 96 17.08 35.58 -5.11
C THR A 96 16.19 36.73 -4.63
N THR A 97 15.08 36.93 -5.32
CA THR A 97 14.14 38.02 -5.03
C THR A 97 12.86 37.54 -4.33
N GLY A 98 12.60 36.23 -4.30
CA GLY A 98 11.35 35.67 -3.81
C GLY A 98 10.17 35.88 -4.74
N MET A 99 10.41 36.28 -6.00
CA MET A 99 9.39 36.66 -6.97
C MET A 99 8.91 35.42 -7.76
N MET A 100 7.62 35.22 -7.84
CA MET A 100 7.00 34.36 -8.84
C MET A 100 6.63 35.18 -10.08
N VAL A 101 7.08 34.74 -11.24
CA VAL A 101 6.79 35.41 -12.51
C VAL A 101 5.59 34.72 -13.16
N ASP A 102 4.59 35.48 -13.51
CA ASP A 102 3.42 34.97 -14.24
C ASP A 102 3.75 34.76 -15.74
N SER A 103 4.69 33.87 -15.98
CA SER A 103 5.14 33.40 -17.28
C SER A 103 4.16 32.36 -17.88
N PRO A 104 4.26 32.07 -19.17
CA PRO A 104 3.54 30.91 -19.74
C PRO A 104 3.82 29.64 -18.94
N ARG A 105 2.77 28.88 -18.66
CA ARG A 105 2.84 27.67 -17.85
C ARG A 105 3.67 26.59 -18.54
N GLN A 106 4.57 25.95 -17.78
CA GLN A 106 5.21 24.70 -18.18
C GLN A 106 4.28 23.54 -17.82
N ASN A 107 4.05 22.65 -18.79
CA ASN A 107 3.27 21.44 -18.54
C ASN A 107 4.14 20.42 -17.81
N LYS A 108 3.89 20.27 -16.52
CA LYS A 108 4.56 19.29 -15.67
C LYS A 108 3.54 18.35 -15.06
N TYR A 109 3.93 17.09 -14.90
CA TYR A 109 3.14 16.10 -14.20
C TYR A 109 3.70 15.89 -12.80
N PHE A 110 2.82 15.60 -11.87
CA PHE A 110 3.17 15.35 -10.47
C PHE A 110 2.51 14.08 -9.96
N ALA A 111 3.21 13.37 -9.09
CA ALA A 111 2.61 12.43 -8.18
C ALA A 111 2.14 13.17 -6.93
N LEU A 112 0.97 12.78 -6.40
CA LEU A 112 0.35 13.35 -5.21
C LEU A 112 0.22 12.27 -4.15
N MET A 113 0.73 12.53 -2.94
CA MET A 113 0.67 11.60 -1.82
C MET A 113 0.07 12.25 -0.58
N TYR A 114 -0.76 11.49 0.13
CA TYR A 114 -1.32 11.90 1.42
C TYR A 114 -1.74 10.67 2.22
N ARG A 115 -2.11 10.85 3.48
CA ARG A 115 -2.72 9.78 4.27
C ARG A 115 -3.96 10.25 5.00
N THR A 116 -4.87 9.32 5.27
CA THR A 116 -6.05 9.55 6.08
C THR A 116 -6.00 8.68 7.33
N LYS A 117 -6.48 9.21 8.46
CA LYS A 117 -6.50 8.51 9.74
C LYS A 117 -7.89 7.95 10.02
N GLY A 118 -7.97 6.69 10.40
CA GLY A 118 -9.20 6.06 10.87
C GLY A 118 -9.48 6.31 12.35
N THR A 119 -10.74 6.12 12.76
CA THR A 119 -11.15 6.17 14.17
C THR A 119 -10.54 5.08 15.02
N ASP A 120 -10.06 4.01 14.37
CA ASP A 120 -9.31 2.89 14.96
C ASP A 120 -7.80 3.19 15.16
N GLY A 121 -7.36 4.42 14.86
CA GLY A 121 -5.96 4.84 14.93
C GLY A 121 -5.08 4.34 13.79
N LYS A 122 -5.61 3.59 12.84
CA LYS A 122 -4.90 3.12 11.65
C LYS A 122 -4.94 4.15 10.54
N TYR A 123 -4.09 3.96 9.53
CA TYR A 123 -3.93 4.91 8.43
C TYR A 123 -4.18 4.24 7.09
N ARG A 124 -4.72 5.04 6.18
CA ARG A 124 -4.74 4.73 4.75
C ARG A 124 -3.81 5.70 4.02
N TYR A 125 -2.82 5.17 3.36
CA TYR A 125 -1.85 5.91 2.56
C TYR A 125 -2.30 5.88 1.10
N VAL A 126 -2.26 7.03 0.46
CA VAL A 126 -2.70 7.21 -0.93
C VAL A 126 -1.56 7.80 -1.74
N SER A 127 -1.25 7.22 -2.89
CA SER A 127 -0.34 7.77 -3.89
C SER A 127 -1.08 7.82 -5.23
N ARG A 128 -1.20 9.01 -5.81
CA ARG A 128 -1.67 9.25 -7.18
C ARG A 128 -0.46 9.50 -8.03
N LEU A 129 -0.27 8.70 -9.09
CA LEU A 129 1.03 8.60 -9.73
C LEU A 129 1.25 9.67 -10.80
N LYS A 130 0.21 10.07 -11.54
CA LYS A 130 0.35 11.06 -12.62
C LYS A 130 -0.84 11.99 -12.66
N GLY A 131 -0.59 13.29 -12.67
CA GLY A 131 -1.61 14.30 -12.86
C GLY A 131 -1.03 15.71 -12.88
N GLN A 132 -1.90 16.66 -13.07
CA GLN A 132 -1.55 18.09 -13.14
C GLN A 132 -2.38 18.90 -12.17
N PHE A 133 -1.76 19.91 -11.57
CA PHE A 133 -2.47 20.89 -10.77
C PHE A 133 -3.04 21.99 -11.68
N THR A 134 -4.24 22.45 -11.38
CA THR A 134 -4.77 23.68 -11.97
C THR A 134 -4.17 24.89 -11.25
N ILE A 135 -4.18 26.05 -11.93
CA ILE A 135 -3.87 27.33 -11.28
C ILE A 135 -5.03 27.60 -10.30
N PRO A 136 -4.76 27.81 -9.00
CA PRO A 136 -5.82 28.13 -8.04
C PRO A 136 -6.43 29.49 -8.33
N ASP A 137 -7.71 29.64 -7.99
CA ASP A 137 -8.32 30.98 -7.93
C ASP A 137 -7.76 31.73 -6.72
N GLU A 138 -7.36 32.96 -6.92
CA GLU A 138 -6.86 33.85 -5.87
C GLU A 138 -7.97 34.76 -5.38
N THR A 139 -8.22 34.74 -4.10
CA THR A 139 -9.13 35.68 -3.44
C THR A 139 -8.37 36.40 -2.34
N SER A 140 -8.31 37.72 -2.44
CA SER A 140 -7.74 38.58 -1.40
C SER A 140 -8.85 39.37 -0.73
N ALA A 141 -8.96 39.25 0.58
CA ALA A 141 -9.92 40.00 1.39
C ALA A 141 -9.18 40.96 2.35
N THR A 142 -9.81 42.07 2.70
CA THR A 142 -9.31 42.93 3.77
C THR A 142 -9.42 42.23 5.11
N GLU A 143 -8.44 42.48 6.00
CA GLU A 143 -8.49 42.03 7.39
C GLU A 143 -9.75 42.62 8.06
N ASN A 144 -10.49 41.76 8.74
CA ASN A 144 -11.64 42.11 9.56
C ASN A 144 -11.40 41.63 11.00
N ASP A 145 -12.30 41.99 11.93
CA ASP A 145 -12.22 41.54 13.35
C ASP A 145 -12.41 40.01 13.52
N GLY A 146 -12.61 39.26 12.44
CA GLY A 146 -12.74 37.80 12.44
C GLY A 146 -11.39 37.09 12.28
N THR A 147 -11.34 35.83 12.76
CA THR A 147 -10.17 34.93 12.64
C THR A 147 -10.28 34.01 11.42
N ASP A 148 -10.97 34.43 10.37
CA ASP A 148 -11.18 33.63 9.17
C ASP A 148 -9.84 33.36 8.45
N ALA A 149 -9.39 32.12 8.47
CA ALA A 149 -8.19 31.73 7.76
C ALA A 149 -8.47 31.61 6.25
N ASN A 150 -7.67 32.29 5.42
CA ASN A 150 -7.68 32.11 3.99
C ASN A 150 -7.04 30.77 3.61
N ASN A 151 -7.86 29.77 3.37
CA ASN A 151 -7.39 28.49 2.83
C ASN A 151 -7.20 28.60 1.32
N SER A 152 -6.17 27.95 0.80
CA SER A 152 -5.94 27.78 -0.63
C SER A 152 -6.59 26.48 -1.11
N SER A 153 -7.31 26.55 -2.21
CA SER A 153 -7.89 25.38 -2.86
C SER A 153 -7.25 25.18 -4.22
N VAL A 154 -6.73 23.97 -4.45
CA VAL A 154 -6.17 23.58 -5.75
C VAL A 154 -6.84 22.31 -6.24
N THR A 155 -6.97 22.18 -7.54
CA THR A 155 -7.50 20.98 -8.17
C THR A 155 -6.35 20.23 -8.83
N TYR A 156 -6.29 18.92 -8.57
CA TYR A 156 -5.38 17.99 -9.23
C TYR A 156 -6.18 17.04 -10.12
N THR A 157 -5.83 17.00 -11.39
CA THR A 157 -6.43 16.07 -12.36
C THR A 157 -5.51 14.89 -12.56
N GLY A 158 -5.91 13.74 -12.00
CA GLY A 158 -5.14 12.50 -12.06
C GLY A 158 -5.52 11.65 -13.27
N ILE A 159 -4.51 11.16 -13.96
CA ILE A 159 -4.66 10.32 -15.16
C ILE A 159 -3.87 9.01 -14.99
N TYR A 160 -4.07 8.07 -15.90
CA TYR A 160 -3.28 6.84 -15.94
C TYR A 160 -1.83 7.13 -16.33
N THR A 161 -0.90 6.35 -15.77
CA THR A 161 0.49 6.31 -16.22
C THR A 161 0.58 5.64 -17.59
N GLU A 162 1.61 5.99 -18.37
CA GLU A 162 1.97 5.27 -19.61
C GLU A 162 2.78 4.01 -19.30
N HIS A 163 3.55 4.06 -18.20
CA HIS A 163 4.27 2.90 -17.70
C HIS A 163 3.31 1.83 -17.17
N GLU A 164 3.54 0.59 -17.57
CA GLU A 164 2.77 -0.58 -17.15
C GLU A 164 3.46 -1.27 -15.97
N PHE A 165 2.83 -1.21 -14.80
CA PHE A 165 3.32 -1.89 -13.60
C PHE A 165 2.99 -3.37 -13.64
N THR A 166 3.93 -4.20 -13.15
CA THR A 166 3.86 -5.66 -13.29
C THR A 166 3.49 -6.39 -12.02
N LYS A 167 3.63 -5.72 -10.85
CA LYS A 167 3.41 -6.34 -9.54
C LYS A 167 1.98 -6.20 -9.09
N GLY A 168 1.36 -7.31 -8.82
CA GLY A 168 0.08 -7.39 -8.14
C GLY A 168 -0.66 -8.68 -8.42
N SER A 169 -1.28 -9.22 -7.38
CA SER A 169 -2.20 -10.33 -7.47
C SER A 169 -3.26 -10.23 -6.37
N TYR A 170 -4.44 -10.75 -6.64
CA TYR A 170 -5.49 -10.91 -5.65
C TYR A 170 -6.11 -12.30 -5.80
N ASN A 171 -6.16 -13.06 -4.70
CA ASN A 171 -6.64 -14.44 -4.69
C ASN A 171 -5.96 -15.34 -5.74
N GLY A 172 -4.64 -15.16 -5.93
CA GLY A 172 -3.87 -15.94 -6.91
C GLY A 172 -4.06 -15.50 -8.37
N VAL A 173 -4.89 -14.49 -8.63
CA VAL A 173 -5.04 -13.88 -9.95
C VAL A 173 -4.16 -12.65 -10.02
N SER A 174 -3.15 -12.68 -10.87
CA SER A 174 -2.35 -11.49 -11.19
C SER A 174 -3.18 -10.56 -12.05
N TRP A 175 -3.12 -9.24 -11.80
CA TRP A 175 -3.67 -8.30 -12.74
C TRP A 175 -2.78 -8.23 -13.99
N GLU A 176 -3.38 -7.91 -15.13
CA GLU A 176 -2.64 -7.64 -16.35
C GLU A 176 -1.77 -6.39 -16.18
N LYS A 177 -0.66 -6.35 -16.91
CA LYS A 177 0.16 -5.15 -17.02
C LYS A 177 -0.71 -4.00 -17.50
N SER A 178 -0.72 -2.91 -16.77
CA SER A 178 -1.46 -1.71 -17.15
C SER A 178 -0.87 -0.47 -16.50
N GLY A 179 -1.07 0.67 -17.11
CA GLY A 179 -0.95 1.94 -16.44
C GLY A 179 -1.97 2.05 -15.30
N VAL A 180 -1.62 2.73 -14.23
CA VAL A 180 -2.50 2.94 -13.08
C VAL A 180 -2.57 4.42 -12.69
N LYS A 181 -3.70 4.85 -12.14
CA LYS A 181 -3.84 6.21 -11.61
C LYS A 181 -3.17 6.38 -10.26
N GLY A 182 -3.06 5.30 -9.48
CA GLY A 182 -2.46 5.36 -8.15
C GLY A 182 -2.66 4.09 -7.36
N ILE A 183 -2.11 4.09 -6.15
CA ILE A 183 -2.25 3.02 -5.17
C ILE A 183 -2.87 3.53 -3.87
N VAL A 184 -3.51 2.64 -3.15
CA VAL A 184 -4.03 2.88 -1.81
C VAL A 184 -3.57 1.74 -0.91
N VAL A 185 -2.89 2.08 0.17
CA VAL A 185 -2.36 1.13 1.16
C VAL A 185 -3.04 1.35 2.49
N ASP A 186 -3.67 0.30 3.02
CA ASP A 186 -4.39 0.36 4.28
C ASP A 186 -3.64 -0.43 5.35
N THR A 187 -3.17 0.27 6.39
CA THR A 187 -2.37 -0.35 7.46
C THR A 187 -3.17 -1.29 8.37
N ARG A 188 -4.48 -1.36 8.22
CA ARG A 188 -5.31 -2.34 8.95
C ARG A 188 -5.02 -3.77 8.54
N TYR A 189 -4.60 -3.97 7.30
CA TYR A 189 -4.18 -5.29 6.85
C TYR A 189 -2.79 -5.69 7.38
N GLY A 190 -1.95 -4.72 7.78
CA GLY A 190 -0.60 -4.97 8.31
C GLY A 190 0.39 -5.55 7.30
N LEU A 191 0.06 -5.52 6.00
CA LEU A 191 0.77 -6.26 4.95
C LEU A 191 1.83 -5.45 4.22
N ALA A 192 1.78 -4.11 4.29
CA ALA A 192 2.68 -3.23 3.56
C ALA A 192 3.65 -2.49 4.49
N ASN A 193 4.88 -2.34 4.04
CA ASN A 193 5.85 -1.46 4.68
C ASN A 193 5.61 -0.02 4.21
N VAL A 194 5.15 0.83 5.13
CA VAL A 194 4.85 2.24 4.86
C VAL A 194 5.86 3.22 5.46
N SER A 195 6.97 2.71 6.02
CA SER A 195 7.97 3.54 6.70
C SER A 195 8.61 4.60 5.79
N SER A 196 8.77 4.28 4.51
CA SER A 196 9.36 5.16 3.49
C SER A 196 8.31 5.77 2.55
N PHE A 197 7.02 5.74 2.90
CA PHE A 197 5.94 6.10 1.96
C PHE A 197 6.07 7.52 1.41
N PHE A 198 6.52 8.47 2.23
CA PHE A 198 6.68 9.88 1.85
C PHE A 198 8.12 10.27 1.48
N SER A 199 9.09 9.36 1.60
CA SER A 199 10.48 9.62 1.18
C SER A 199 10.72 9.34 -0.31
N GLN A 200 9.86 8.53 -0.92
CA GLN A 200 9.83 8.25 -2.35
C GLN A 200 8.39 7.97 -2.79
N VAL A 201 8.09 8.21 -4.06
CA VAL A 201 6.76 7.87 -4.61
C VAL A 201 6.63 6.35 -4.67
N GLN A 202 5.63 5.83 -3.94
CA GLN A 202 5.33 4.41 -3.95
C GLN A 202 4.45 4.04 -5.13
N THR A 203 4.81 2.97 -5.80
CA THR A 203 4.13 2.40 -6.98
C THR A 203 3.74 0.95 -6.69
N PRO A 204 2.93 0.30 -7.54
CA PRO A 204 2.67 -1.13 -7.41
C PRO A 204 3.95 -1.98 -7.30
N ASP A 205 5.03 -1.59 -8.01
CA ASP A 205 6.28 -2.35 -8.05
C ASP A 205 7.25 -2.03 -6.90
N THR A 206 7.13 -0.85 -6.26
CA THR A 206 8.03 -0.43 -5.18
C THR A 206 7.48 -0.69 -3.79
N ILE A 207 6.15 -0.73 -3.62
CA ILE A 207 5.59 -1.05 -2.31
C ILE A 207 5.99 -2.47 -1.90
N SER A 208 6.66 -2.59 -0.78
CA SER A 208 7.10 -3.89 -0.27
C SER A 208 6.11 -4.45 0.75
N GLY A 209 6.12 -5.77 0.91
CA GLY A 209 5.37 -6.43 1.98
C GLY A 209 5.85 -5.99 3.36
N GLY A 210 4.96 -6.08 4.33
CA GLY A 210 5.26 -5.84 5.74
C GLY A 210 6.27 -6.84 6.28
N THR A 211 6.92 -6.48 7.37
CA THR A 211 7.87 -7.35 8.08
C THR A 211 7.12 -8.36 8.94
N VAL A 212 7.57 -9.62 8.94
CA VAL A 212 7.10 -10.64 9.89
C VAL A 212 7.39 -10.15 11.32
N THR A 213 6.34 -9.99 12.12
CA THR A 213 6.43 -9.56 13.52
C THR A 213 6.24 -10.68 14.52
N GLY A 214 5.76 -11.86 14.05
CA GLY A 214 5.55 -13.07 14.82
C GLY A 214 5.43 -14.29 13.93
N ILE A 215 5.62 -15.46 14.53
CA ILE A 215 5.42 -16.78 13.91
C ILE A 215 4.74 -17.69 14.94
N ALA A 216 3.89 -18.59 14.50
CA ALA A 216 3.35 -19.69 15.30
C ALA A 216 3.43 -20.99 14.54
N VAL A 217 3.84 -22.08 15.23
CA VAL A 217 3.87 -23.43 14.68
C VAL A 217 2.60 -24.18 15.10
N VAL A 218 1.96 -24.80 14.13
CA VAL A 218 0.73 -25.57 14.35
C VAL A 218 0.89 -26.98 13.77
N PRO A 219 0.63 -28.02 14.59
CA PRO A 219 0.37 -28.00 16.03
C PRO A 219 1.63 -27.70 16.87
N SER A 220 1.46 -27.24 18.10
CA SER A 220 2.58 -26.97 19.03
C SER A 220 3.14 -28.26 19.68
N THR A 221 2.43 -29.36 19.58
CA THR A 221 2.87 -30.69 20.02
C THR A 221 2.43 -31.76 19.02
N LEU A 222 3.29 -32.73 18.76
CA LEU A 222 3.05 -33.79 17.80
C LEU A 222 3.49 -35.13 18.39
N ALA A 223 2.65 -36.17 18.29
CA ALA A 223 2.96 -37.52 18.70
C ALA A 223 3.01 -38.44 17.47
N LEU A 224 4.14 -39.07 17.22
CA LEU A 224 4.39 -39.93 16.06
C LEU A 224 4.90 -41.30 16.51
N THR A 225 4.83 -42.24 15.61
CA THR A 225 5.48 -43.55 15.72
C THR A 225 6.66 -43.62 14.74
N VAL A 226 7.72 -44.31 15.07
CA VAL A 226 8.88 -44.46 14.15
C VAL A 226 8.42 -44.89 12.75
N GLY A 227 8.80 -44.12 11.74
CA GLY A 227 8.44 -44.25 10.33
C GLY A 227 7.24 -43.40 9.89
N ASP A 228 6.55 -42.69 10.81
CA ASP A 228 5.49 -41.75 10.46
C ASP A 228 6.08 -40.42 9.96
N ALA A 229 5.33 -39.72 9.12
CA ALA A 229 5.63 -38.37 8.72
C ALA A 229 4.38 -37.48 8.82
N GLU A 230 4.53 -36.24 9.27
CA GLU A 230 3.43 -35.27 9.45
C GLU A 230 3.87 -33.84 9.10
N GLN A 231 2.95 -33.05 8.56
CA GLN A 231 3.19 -31.66 8.16
C GLN A 231 2.95 -30.70 9.32
N LEU A 232 3.93 -29.90 9.65
CA LEU A 232 3.77 -28.71 10.48
C LEU A 232 3.46 -27.48 9.61
N GLU A 233 2.62 -26.60 10.12
CA GLU A 233 2.32 -25.32 9.49
C GLU A 233 2.96 -24.17 10.28
N ALA A 234 3.63 -23.25 9.59
CA ALA A 234 4.12 -22.00 10.17
C ALA A 234 3.19 -20.84 9.79
N VAL A 235 2.48 -20.31 10.77
CA VAL A 235 1.58 -19.15 10.61
C VAL A 235 2.35 -17.88 10.91
N LEU A 236 2.49 -17.01 9.92
CA LEU A 236 3.19 -15.73 10.05
C LEU A 236 2.25 -14.60 10.45
N TYR A 237 2.75 -13.66 11.24
CA TYR A 237 2.02 -12.47 11.67
C TYR A 237 2.70 -11.18 11.19
N PRO A 238 1.90 -10.13 10.80
CA PRO A 238 0.43 -10.13 10.70
C PRO A 238 -0.08 -11.08 9.60
N SER A 239 -1.35 -11.51 9.70
CA SER A 239 -1.96 -12.43 8.72
C SER A 239 -1.78 -11.94 7.28
N GLY A 240 -1.33 -12.83 6.39
CA GLY A 240 -1.08 -12.54 4.98
C GLY A 240 0.31 -11.97 4.68
N VAL A 241 1.15 -11.70 5.70
CA VAL A 241 2.56 -11.33 5.45
C VAL A 241 3.28 -12.53 4.82
N VAL A 242 4.14 -12.24 3.84
CA VAL A 242 4.99 -13.25 3.20
C VAL A 242 6.39 -13.17 3.78
N GLY A 243 6.94 -14.32 4.16
CA GLY A 243 8.30 -14.42 4.69
C GLY A 243 8.87 -15.82 4.47
N THR A 244 10.17 -15.93 4.37
CA THR A 244 10.85 -17.22 4.32
C THR A 244 10.82 -17.83 5.72
N VAL A 245 10.41 -19.09 5.82
CA VAL A 245 10.48 -19.88 7.05
C VAL A 245 11.63 -20.87 6.89
N THR A 246 12.46 -20.97 7.92
CA THR A 246 13.50 -22.00 8.05
C THR A 246 13.14 -22.91 9.21
N TRP A 247 13.29 -24.21 9.00
CA TRP A 247 12.99 -25.23 9.97
C TRP A 247 14.28 -25.88 10.49
N THR A 248 14.31 -26.21 11.76
CA THR A 248 15.43 -26.91 12.39
C THR A 248 14.92 -27.89 13.45
N THR A 249 15.66 -28.98 13.65
CA THR A 249 15.38 -29.92 14.72
C THR A 249 16.45 -29.89 15.80
N SER A 250 16.08 -30.19 17.04
CA SER A 250 17.03 -30.36 18.15
C SER A 250 17.72 -31.75 18.15
N SER A 251 17.17 -32.72 17.42
CA SER A 251 17.71 -34.07 17.31
C SER A 251 17.18 -34.77 16.06
N ASP A 252 17.99 -34.76 15.01
CA ASP A 252 17.76 -35.45 13.74
C ASP A 252 17.63 -36.99 13.84
N SER A 253 18.24 -37.55 14.87
CA SER A 253 18.13 -39.00 15.14
C SER A 253 16.79 -39.41 15.77
N VAL A 254 16.00 -38.46 16.26
CA VAL A 254 14.64 -38.69 16.80
C VAL A 254 13.59 -38.28 15.80
N ALA A 255 13.66 -37.05 15.31
CA ALA A 255 12.78 -36.50 14.31
C ALA A 255 13.55 -35.49 13.44
N ASP A 256 13.51 -35.67 12.13
CA ASP A 256 14.04 -34.73 11.14
C ASP A 256 12.92 -33.85 10.55
N VAL A 257 13.27 -32.72 9.98
CA VAL A 257 12.33 -31.77 9.35
C VAL A 257 12.91 -31.21 8.07
N ASP A 258 12.14 -31.24 7.00
CA ASP A 258 12.53 -30.66 5.71
C ASP A 258 12.21 -29.15 5.61
N ASP A 259 12.66 -28.51 4.52
CA ASP A 259 12.42 -27.09 4.24
C ASP A 259 10.93 -26.73 4.08
N SER A 260 10.06 -27.71 3.84
CA SER A 260 8.62 -27.52 3.74
C SER A 260 7.88 -27.68 5.07
N GLY A 261 8.57 -28.13 6.12
CA GLY A 261 8.02 -28.38 7.46
C GLY A 261 7.43 -29.79 7.63
N ILE A 262 7.77 -30.73 6.76
CA ILE A 262 7.41 -32.13 6.96
C ILE A 262 8.38 -32.74 7.98
N VAL A 263 7.83 -33.28 9.08
CA VAL A 263 8.56 -33.96 10.15
C VAL A 263 8.51 -35.44 9.91
N GLU A 264 9.67 -36.11 9.87
CA GLU A 264 9.81 -37.54 9.76
C GLU A 264 10.31 -38.12 11.10
N ALA A 265 9.62 -39.13 11.63
CA ALA A 265 9.95 -39.80 12.89
C ALA A 265 11.00 -40.91 12.66
N ILE A 266 12.23 -40.69 13.11
CA ILE A 266 13.38 -41.58 12.85
C ILE A 266 13.64 -42.55 14.00
N GLY A 267 13.61 -42.07 15.24
CA GLY A 267 13.90 -42.88 16.42
C GLY A 267 13.08 -42.45 17.62
N THR A 268 12.91 -43.37 18.60
CA THR A 268 12.15 -43.10 19.82
C THR A 268 12.77 -42.01 20.67
N GLY A 269 11.96 -41.09 21.20
CA GLY A 269 12.44 -39.98 22.03
C GLY A 269 11.59 -38.72 21.89
N THR A 270 12.17 -37.60 22.25
CA THR A 270 11.55 -36.30 22.11
C THR A 270 12.51 -35.33 21.39
N ALA A 271 12.03 -34.66 20.37
CA ALA A 271 12.73 -33.62 19.64
C ALA A 271 11.91 -32.34 19.63
N THR A 272 12.57 -31.18 19.53
CA THR A 272 11.93 -29.88 19.34
C THR A 272 12.19 -29.39 17.91
N ILE A 273 11.15 -29.21 17.16
CA ILE A 273 11.21 -28.60 15.83
C ILE A 273 11.00 -27.10 16.01
N THR A 274 11.89 -26.30 15.45
CA THR A 274 11.86 -24.84 15.52
C THR A 274 11.65 -24.24 14.14
N ALA A 275 10.63 -23.42 13.99
CA ALA A 275 10.43 -22.55 12.82
C ALA A 275 10.97 -21.16 13.10
N THR A 276 11.69 -20.58 12.13
CA THR A 276 12.26 -19.24 12.23
C THR A 276 11.90 -18.44 11.00
N SER A 277 11.41 -17.19 11.20
CA SER A 277 11.20 -16.22 10.13
C SER A 277 11.50 -14.81 10.63
N ASN A 278 12.37 -14.08 9.91
CA ASN A 278 12.77 -12.71 10.27
C ASN A 278 13.19 -12.55 11.75
N GLY A 279 13.94 -13.53 12.29
CA GLY A 279 14.41 -13.54 13.68
C GLY A 279 13.31 -13.80 14.73
N LYS A 280 12.10 -14.13 14.31
CA LYS A 280 11.03 -14.65 15.18
C LYS A 280 11.02 -16.16 15.11
N THR A 281 10.80 -16.80 16.26
CA THR A 281 10.83 -18.26 16.40
C THR A 281 9.61 -18.76 17.14
N ASP A 282 9.15 -19.96 16.77
CA ASP A 282 8.21 -20.75 17.55
C ASP A 282 8.53 -22.24 17.38
N THR A 283 8.00 -23.09 18.23
CA THR A 283 8.42 -24.49 18.34
C THR A 283 7.25 -25.46 18.42
N CYS A 284 7.49 -26.68 17.89
CA CYS A 284 6.67 -27.86 18.12
C CYS A 284 7.47 -28.90 18.89
N THR A 285 6.89 -29.47 19.95
CA THR A 285 7.48 -30.65 20.65
C THR A 285 6.99 -31.92 20.01
N VAL A 286 7.91 -32.68 19.43
CA VAL A 286 7.61 -33.98 18.78
C VAL A 286 8.02 -35.09 19.72
N THR A 287 7.09 -35.98 20.02
CA THR A 287 7.33 -37.23 20.80
C THR A 287 7.18 -38.43 19.90
N VAL A 288 8.23 -39.21 19.76
CA VAL A 288 8.26 -40.43 18.91
C VAL A 288 8.25 -41.64 19.77
N SER A 289 7.27 -42.51 19.55
CA SER A 289 7.15 -43.83 20.18
C SER A 289 7.62 -44.99 19.26
N ALA A 290 7.92 -46.13 19.84
CA ALA A 290 8.26 -47.29 19.04
C ALA A 290 7.07 -47.75 18.19
N ALA A 291 7.35 -48.27 17.00
CA ALA A 291 6.34 -48.94 16.19
C ALA A 291 5.75 -50.12 16.96
N PRO A 292 4.44 -50.37 16.87
CA PRO A 292 3.84 -51.55 17.49
C PRO A 292 4.51 -52.82 16.94
N SER A 293 4.89 -53.72 17.84
CA SER A 293 5.42 -55.01 17.42
C SER A 293 4.36 -55.79 16.65
N PRO A 294 4.73 -56.47 15.53
CA PRO A 294 3.78 -57.25 14.73
C PRO A 294 3.15 -58.42 15.49
#